data_ec28e39f360385a4dafd1f745f182b5e
#
_entry.id   ec28e39f360385a4dafd1f745f182b5e
#
_cell.length_a   1.000
_cell.length_b   1.000
_cell.length_c   1.000
_cell.angle_alpha   90.00
_cell.angle_beta   90.00
_cell.angle_gamma   90.00
#
_symmetry.space_group_name_H-M   'P 1'
#
loop_
_entity.id
_entity.type
_entity.pdbx_description
1 polymer ?
#
loop_
_entity_poly.entity_id
_entity_poly.type
_entity_poly.pdbx_seq_one_letter_code
_entity_poly.pdbx_strand_id
1 'polypeptide(L)'
;MHASTVAIDLAKEVFELAFADDRGRVVERKRLSRRAFARALEQRPPLRVLMEACGSAHYWARRFQRQGHAVRLLPARDVRPYVRGNKTDRNDVAGILEADRCAGIAPVPVKTPEQQGIQALHRLRE
;
A
#
# COMPACT_ATOMS: atom_id res chain seq x y z
N MET A 1 1.91 -22.02 1.79
CA MET A 1 0.74 -21.26 2.27
C MET A 1 0.44 -20.14 1.30
N HIS A 2 -0.82 -19.85 1.09
CA HIS A 2 -1.22 -18.79 0.18
C HIS A 2 -1.18 -17.43 0.85
N ALA A 3 -0.61 -16.46 0.15
CA ALA A 3 -0.71 -15.08 0.57
C ALA A 3 -2.15 -14.58 0.34
N SER A 4 -2.71 -13.89 1.32
CA SER A 4 -4.03 -13.24 1.21
C SER A 4 -3.91 -11.72 1.19
N THR A 5 -2.78 -11.20 1.65
CA THR A 5 -2.55 -9.77 1.83
C THR A 5 -1.14 -9.42 1.36
N VAL A 6 -0.98 -8.24 0.78
CA VAL A 6 0.34 -7.69 0.49
C VAL A 6 0.41 -6.26 1.02
N ALA A 7 1.44 -5.97 1.80
CA ALA A 7 1.76 -4.60 2.23
C ALA A 7 2.86 -4.06 1.34
N ILE A 8 2.70 -2.83 0.89
CA ILE A 8 3.58 -2.20 -0.08
C ILE A 8 4.09 -0.87 0.45
N ASP A 9 5.41 -0.72 0.48
CA ASP A 9 6.05 0.57 0.73
C ASP A 9 6.41 1.19 -0.62
N LEU A 10 5.76 2.31 -0.94
CA LEU A 10 5.92 3.01 -2.21
C LEU A 10 7.11 3.96 -2.12
N ALA A 11 8.16 3.66 -2.86
CA ALA A 11 9.33 4.53 -3.00
C ALA A 11 9.40 5.08 -4.43
N LYS A 12 10.40 5.90 -4.73
CA LYS A 12 10.53 6.48 -6.06
C LYS A 12 10.97 5.46 -7.11
N GLU A 13 11.92 4.61 -6.76
CA GLU A 13 12.56 3.69 -7.71
C GLU A 13 12.46 2.24 -7.29
N VAL A 14 12.42 1.97 -6.00
CA VAL A 14 12.38 0.62 -5.46
C VAL A 14 11.18 0.48 -4.55
N PHE A 15 10.39 -0.55 -4.78
CA PHE A 15 9.19 -0.84 -4.01
C PHE A 15 9.39 -2.10 -3.18
N GLU A 16 9.04 -2.02 -1.90
CA GLU A 16 9.15 -3.16 -0.99
C GLU A 16 7.78 -3.78 -0.79
N LEU A 17 7.68 -5.10 -1.01
CA LEU A 17 6.44 -5.84 -0.86
C LEU A 17 6.62 -6.94 0.18
N ALA A 18 5.66 -7.05 1.09
CA ALA A 18 5.59 -8.16 2.03
C ALA A 18 4.24 -8.87 1.85
N PHE A 19 4.29 -10.09 1.38
CA PHE A 19 3.08 -10.93 1.23
C PHE A 19 2.85 -11.70 2.52
N ALA A 20 1.63 -11.65 3.02
CA ALA A 20 1.27 -12.29 4.29
C ALA A 20 0.09 -13.23 4.10
N ASP A 21 0.03 -14.26 4.95
CA ASP A 21 -1.13 -15.16 5.00
C ASP A 21 -2.28 -14.51 5.79
N ASP A 22 -3.37 -15.25 5.96
CA ASP A 22 -4.56 -14.77 6.66
C ASP A 22 -4.34 -14.52 8.16
N ARG A 23 -3.23 -15.01 8.71
CA ARG A 23 -2.85 -14.77 10.10
C ARG A 23 -1.88 -13.58 10.26
N GLY A 24 -1.53 -12.95 9.15
CA GLY A 24 -0.61 -11.83 9.15
C GLY A 24 0.86 -12.21 9.16
N ARG A 25 1.18 -13.48 8.91
CA ARG A 25 2.57 -13.94 8.83
C ARG A 25 3.13 -13.69 7.45
N VAL A 26 4.30 -13.08 7.36
CA VAL A 26 4.96 -12.83 6.09
C VAL A 26 5.46 -14.14 5.51
N VAL A 27 5.00 -14.47 4.30
CA VAL A 27 5.35 -15.72 3.60
C VAL A 27 6.26 -15.46 2.41
N GLU A 28 6.35 -14.21 1.94
CA GLU A 28 7.18 -13.85 0.79
C GLU A 28 7.52 -12.37 0.87
N ARG A 29 8.76 -12.02 0.48
CA ARG A 29 9.17 -10.63 0.36
C ARG A 29 9.73 -10.39 -1.02
N LYS A 30 9.45 -9.21 -1.58
CA LYS A 30 10.02 -8.79 -2.85
C LYS A 30 10.47 -7.34 -2.77
N ARG A 31 11.56 -7.06 -3.47
CA ARG A 31 12.04 -5.70 -3.65
C ARG A 31 12.13 -5.47 -5.15
N LEU A 32 11.29 -4.58 -5.67
CA LEU A 32 11.06 -4.47 -7.09
C LEU A 32 11.33 -3.06 -7.61
N SER A 33 11.85 -2.99 -8.84
CA SER A 33 11.87 -1.74 -9.58
C SER A 33 10.44 -1.31 -9.94
N ARG A 34 10.26 -0.04 -10.33
CA ARG A 34 8.95 0.45 -10.75
C ARG A 34 8.36 -0.40 -11.87
N ARG A 35 9.19 -0.78 -12.84
CA ARG A 35 8.75 -1.58 -13.99
C ARG A 35 8.24 -2.95 -13.57
N ALA A 36 9.00 -3.63 -12.72
CA ALA A 36 8.60 -4.94 -12.19
C ALA A 36 7.38 -4.82 -11.27
N PHE A 37 7.32 -3.76 -10.48
CA PHE A 37 6.20 -3.52 -9.58
C PHE A 37 4.89 -3.35 -10.33
N ALA A 38 4.89 -2.66 -11.47
CA ALA A 38 3.69 -2.46 -12.27
C ALA A 38 3.02 -3.78 -12.68
N ARG A 39 3.78 -4.85 -12.78
CA ARG A 39 3.30 -6.18 -13.19
C ARG A 39 3.22 -7.19 -12.05
N ALA A 40 3.65 -6.81 -10.86
CA ALA A 40 3.86 -7.76 -9.77
C ALA A 40 2.61 -8.53 -9.35
N LEU A 41 1.43 -7.93 -9.47
CA LEU A 41 0.18 -8.53 -9.00
C LEU A 41 -0.73 -9.01 -10.13
N GLU A 42 -0.32 -8.88 -11.41
CA GLU A 42 -1.17 -9.21 -12.56
C GLU A 42 -1.57 -10.69 -12.60
N GLN A 43 -0.67 -11.58 -12.20
CA GLN A 43 -0.87 -13.03 -12.30
C GLN A 43 -1.30 -13.66 -10.98
N ARG A 44 -1.54 -12.85 -9.96
CA ARG A 44 -1.90 -13.38 -8.66
C ARG A 44 -3.41 -13.40 -8.47
N PRO A 45 -3.91 -14.40 -7.71
CA PRO A 45 -5.31 -14.39 -7.27
C PRO A 45 -5.61 -13.10 -6.50
N PRO A 46 -6.88 -12.71 -6.35
CA PRO A 46 -7.24 -11.51 -5.63
C PRO A 46 -6.61 -11.43 -4.23
N LEU A 47 -6.00 -10.29 -3.94
CA LEU A 47 -5.32 -10.01 -2.67
C LEU A 47 -5.93 -8.77 -2.02
N ARG A 48 -5.76 -8.67 -0.71
CA ARG A 48 -5.92 -7.39 -0.01
C ARG A 48 -4.59 -6.65 -0.16
N VAL A 49 -4.63 -5.49 -0.76
CA VAL A 49 -3.42 -4.67 -1.00
C VAL A 49 -3.44 -3.50 -0.03
N LEU A 50 -2.39 -3.38 0.77
CA LEU A 50 -2.26 -2.36 1.80
C LEU A 50 -1.15 -1.40 1.42
N MET A 51 -1.46 -0.10 1.45
CA MET A 51 -0.48 0.95 1.21
C MET A 51 -0.74 2.11 2.16
N GLU A 52 0.32 2.81 2.54
CA GLU A 52 0.18 4.08 3.23
C GLU A 52 -0.34 5.12 2.23
N ALA A 53 -1.33 5.91 2.63
CA ALA A 53 -1.93 6.92 1.77
C ALA A 53 -0.91 8.03 1.46
N CYS A 54 -0.67 8.24 0.17
CA CYS A 54 0.18 9.32 -0.34
C CYS A 54 -0.27 9.63 -1.77
N GLY A 55 0.30 10.65 -2.39
CA GLY A 55 -0.12 11.07 -3.72
C GLY A 55 -0.10 9.94 -4.75
N SER A 56 0.99 9.18 -4.81
CA SER A 56 1.15 8.10 -5.78
C SER A 56 0.31 6.86 -5.45
N ALA A 57 -0.06 6.67 -4.18
CA ALA A 57 -0.82 5.50 -3.75
C ALA A 57 -2.18 5.41 -4.45
N HIS A 58 -2.84 6.53 -4.73
CA HIS A 58 -4.14 6.53 -5.40
C HIS A 58 -4.05 5.98 -6.82
N TYR A 59 -3.01 6.35 -7.55
CA TYR A 59 -2.76 5.80 -8.89
C TYR A 59 -2.60 4.28 -8.84
N TRP A 60 -1.73 3.79 -7.95
CA TRP A 60 -1.48 2.36 -7.82
C TRP A 60 -2.71 1.62 -7.31
N ALA A 61 -3.46 2.23 -6.38
CA ALA A 61 -4.70 1.65 -5.87
C ALA A 61 -5.71 1.42 -7.00
N ARG A 62 -5.91 2.43 -7.86
CA ARG A 62 -6.81 2.27 -9.00
C ARG A 62 -6.36 1.17 -9.95
N ARG A 63 -5.05 1.09 -10.19
CA ARG A 63 -4.48 0.05 -11.05
C ARG A 63 -4.73 -1.35 -10.49
N PHE A 64 -4.47 -1.54 -9.20
CA PHE A 64 -4.67 -2.85 -8.56
C PHE A 64 -6.15 -3.21 -8.46
N GLN A 65 -7.02 -2.25 -8.24
CA GLN A 65 -8.47 -2.48 -8.25
C GLN A 65 -8.93 -2.99 -9.63
N ARG A 66 -8.41 -2.43 -10.71
CA ARG A 66 -8.72 -2.90 -12.06
C ARG A 66 -8.21 -4.32 -12.32
N GLN A 67 -7.18 -4.74 -11.61
CA GLN A 67 -6.65 -6.11 -11.69
C GLN A 67 -7.43 -7.09 -10.81
N GLY A 68 -8.43 -6.63 -10.08
CA GLY A 68 -9.27 -7.48 -9.25
C GLY A 68 -8.90 -7.55 -7.78
N HIS A 69 -7.96 -6.73 -7.33
CA HIS A 69 -7.54 -6.72 -5.93
C HIS A 69 -8.35 -5.73 -5.11
N ALA A 70 -8.52 -6.01 -3.82
CA ALA A 70 -9.13 -5.09 -2.87
C ALA A 70 -8.04 -4.22 -2.25
N VAL A 71 -8.14 -2.91 -2.41
CA VAL A 71 -7.11 -1.99 -1.92
C VAL A 71 -7.60 -1.23 -0.69
N ARG A 72 -6.72 -1.15 0.31
CA ARG A 72 -6.94 -0.38 1.51
C ARG A 72 -5.78 0.58 1.71
N LEU A 73 -6.07 1.88 1.69
CA LEU A 73 -5.09 2.92 1.95
C LEU A 73 -5.19 3.34 3.42
N LEU A 74 -4.07 3.31 4.13
CA LEU A 74 -4.03 3.64 5.56
C LEU A 74 -3.40 5.02 5.75
N PRO A 75 -3.97 5.87 6.63
CA PRO A 75 -3.37 7.17 6.91
C PRO A 75 -1.96 7.01 7.49
N ALA A 76 -1.02 7.81 7.01
CA ALA A 76 0.37 7.76 7.47
C ALA A 76 0.49 7.89 8.98
N ARG A 77 -0.28 8.80 9.59
CA ARG A 77 -0.26 9.03 11.03
C ARG A 77 -0.68 7.80 11.83
N ASP A 78 -1.54 6.95 11.25
CA ASP A 78 -2.03 5.75 11.91
C ASP A 78 -1.11 4.55 11.71
N VAL A 79 -0.26 4.60 10.67
CA VAL A 79 0.74 3.56 10.42
C VAL A 79 2.00 3.80 11.25
N ARG A 80 2.42 5.05 11.40
CA ARG A 80 3.68 5.41 12.05
C ARG A 80 3.88 4.77 13.43
N PRO A 81 2.89 4.72 14.34
CA PRO A 81 3.08 4.09 15.64
C PRO A 81 3.46 2.61 15.59
N TYR A 82 3.19 1.95 14.47
CA TYR A 82 3.47 0.51 14.30
C TYR A 82 4.80 0.23 13.61
N VAL A 83 5.51 1.27 13.17
CA VAL A 83 6.84 1.12 12.60
C VAL A 83 7.84 1.04 13.75
N ARG A 84 8.51 -0.09 13.88
CA ARG A 84 9.44 -0.35 14.97
C ARG A 84 10.88 -0.20 14.51
N GLY A 85 11.72 0.37 15.37
CA GLY A 85 13.13 0.54 15.10
C GLY A 85 13.40 1.66 14.12
N ASN A 86 14.50 1.56 13.40
CA ASN A 86 14.89 2.56 12.42
C ASN A 86 13.94 2.53 11.21
N LYS A 87 13.75 3.70 10.62
CA LYS A 87 12.92 3.78 9.42
C LYS A 87 13.65 3.13 8.25
N THR A 88 13.20 1.94 7.89
CA THR A 88 13.68 1.19 6.72
C THR A 88 12.46 0.68 5.96
N ASP A 89 12.63 0.37 4.68
CA ASP A 89 11.53 -0.15 3.86
C ASP A 89 10.93 -1.41 4.47
N ARG A 90 11.78 -2.26 5.03
CA ARG A 90 11.33 -3.50 5.68
C ARG A 90 10.50 -3.24 6.93
N ASN A 91 10.92 -2.28 7.75
CA ASN A 91 10.17 -1.91 8.96
C ASN A 91 8.88 -1.16 8.60
N ASP A 92 8.90 -0.39 7.53
CA ASP A 92 7.71 0.33 7.05
C ASP A 92 6.62 -0.64 6.60
N VAL A 93 6.94 -1.69 5.83
CA VAL A 93 5.93 -2.68 5.42
C VAL A 93 5.42 -3.49 6.61
N ALA A 94 6.29 -3.80 7.57
CA ALA A 94 5.86 -4.48 8.79
C ALA A 94 4.87 -3.61 9.58
N GLY A 95 5.13 -2.31 9.65
CA GLY A 95 4.22 -1.35 10.29
C GLY A 95 2.86 -1.29 9.60
N ILE A 96 2.83 -1.32 8.28
CA ILE A 96 1.57 -1.33 7.51
C ILE A 96 0.76 -2.59 7.83
N LEU A 97 1.40 -3.76 7.88
CA LEU A 97 0.72 -5.01 8.22
C LEU A 97 0.12 -4.97 9.63
N GLU A 98 0.87 -4.46 10.60
CA GLU A 98 0.38 -4.35 11.97
C GLU A 98 -0.76 -3.35 12.09
N ALA A 99 -0.65 -2.19 11.44
CA ALA A 99 -1.71 -1.18 11.47
C ALA A 99 -3.02 -1.72 10.88
N ASP A 100 -2.96 -2.51 9.81
CA ASP A 100 -4.13 -3.10 9.19
C ASP A 100 -4.89 -4.02 10.15
N ARG A 101 -4.19 -4.67 11.08
CA ARG A 101 -4.79 -5.58 12.04
C ARG A 101 -5.48 -4.87 13.18
N CYS A 102 -5.27 -3.58 13.34
CA CYS A 102 -5.83 -2.82 14.45
C CYS A 102 -7.24 -2.33 14.13
N ALA A 103 -8.15 -2.56 15.07
CA ALA A 103 -9.51 -2.06 14.95
C ALA A 103 -9.52 -0.53 15.06
N GLY A 104 -10.41 0.11 14.32
CA GLY A 104 -10.63 1.54 14.44
C GLY A 104 -9.84 2.42 13.49
N ILE A 105 -8.91 1.87 12.71
CA ILE A 105 -8.23 2.64 11.67
C ILE A 105 -9.14 2.72 10.45
N ALA A 106 -9.62 3.92 10.13
CA ALA A 106 -10.46 4.15 8.97
C ALA A 106 -9.57 4.29 7.73
N PRO A 107 -9.84 3.54 6.65
CA PRO A 107 -9.05 3.68 5.42
C PRO A 107 -9.35 5.01 4.72
N VAL A 108 -8.37 5.50 3.98
CA VAL A 108 -8.53 6.68 3.13
C VAL A 108 -9.20 6.23 1.83
N PRO A 109 -10.30 6.89 1.40
CA PRO A 109 -10.91 6.54 0.13
C PRO A 109 -9.96 6.72 -1.05
N VAL A 110 -10.03 5.81 -2.01
CA VAL A 110 -9.22 5.91 -3.23
C VAL A 110 -9.82 7.01 -4.10
N LYS A 111 -8.99 8.01 -4.43
CA LYS A 111 -9.42 9.15 -5.23
C LYS A 111 -9.38 8.82 -6.72
N THR A 112 -10.35 9.37 -7.46
CA THR A 112 -10.33 9.34 -8.92
C THR A 112 -9.27 10.31 -9.45
N PRO A 113 -8.84 10.18 -10.72
CA PRO A 113 -7.93 11.16 -11.32
C PRO A 113 -8.46 12.58 -11.23
N GLU A 114 -9.78 12.77 -11.42
CA GLU A 114 -10.42 14.10 -11.33
C GLU A 114 -10.31 14.67 -9.92
N GLN A 115 -10.55 13.87 -8.90
CA GLN A 115 -10.43 14.31 -7.51
C GLN A 115 -9.00 14.71 -7.17
N GLN A 116 -8.01 13.99 -7.66
CA GLN A 116 -6.60 14.34 -7.47
C GLN A 116 -6.24 15.64 -8.19
N GLY A 117 -6.77 15.85 -9.38
CA GLY A 117 -6.57 17.09 -10.13
C GLY A 117 -7.12 18.31 -9.40
N ILE A 118 -8.32 18.21 -8.86
CA ILE A 118 -8.95 19.29 -8.07
C ILE A 118 -8.11 19.60 -6.83
N GLN A 119 -7.64 18.59 -6.13
CA GLN A 119 -6.80 18.77 -4.95
C GLN A 119 -5.48 19.48 -5.29
N ALA A 120 -4.87 19.16 -6.42
CA ALA A 120 -3.65 19.81 -6.87
C ALA A 120 -3.89 21.29 -7.17
N LEU A 121 -5.03 21.63 -7.79
CA LEU A 121 -5.39 23.02 -8.05
C LEU A 121 -5.59 23.81 -6.76
N HIS A 122 -6.20 23.20 -5.75
CA HIS A 122 -6.35 23.83 -4.44
C HIS A 122 -5.00 24.15 -3.81
N ARG A 123 -4.06 23.24 -3.86
CA ARG A 123 -2.72 23.43 -3.31
C ARG A 123 -1.97 24.57 -3.98
N LEU A 124 -2.18 24.75 -5.27
CA LEU A 124 -1.54 25.85 -6.01
C LEU A 124 -2.08 27.23 -5.63
N ARG A 125 -3.30 27.30 -5.12
CA ARG A 125 -3.94 28.55 -4.71
C ARG A 125 -3.61 28.98 -3.28
N GLU A 126 -3.17 28.05 -2.47
CA GLU A 126 -2.76 28.32 -1.11
C GLU A 126 -1.33 28.88 -1.07
#